data_02e4cb0f19610baa22feeb6e1e4fdb1e
#
_entry.id   02e4cb0f19610baa22feeb6e1e4fdb1e
#
_cell.length_a   1.000
_cell.length_b   1.000
_cell.length_c   1.000
_cell.angle_alpha   90.00
_cell.angle_beta   90.00
_cell.angle_gamma   90.00
#
_symmetry.space_group_name_H-M   'P 1'
#
loop_
_entity.id
_entity.type
_entity.pdbx_description
1 polymer ?
#
loop_
_entity_poly.entity_id
_entity_poly.type
_entity_poly.pdbx_seq_one_letter_code
_entity_poly.pdbx_strand_id
1 'polypeptide(L)'
;MQIRIDIASQRLTLLDDSGAGMREYAVSTAKNGVGEKNGSYCTPRGRHIVRAKIGAGQPAGTVFVRRRPTGEIWTPELYEKFPGRDWILTRILWLSGCEPGYNRLGEVDTMRRYIYIHGSHKFAQMGRPGSIGCVRMRNADIIELFDLIPCYIPVLIEST
;
A
#
# COMPACT_ATOMS: atom_id res chain seq x y z
N MET A 1 14.15 -1.02 -11.79
CA MET A 1 12.69 -1.01 -11.65
C MET A 1 12.23 0.13 -10.77
N GLN A 2 11.03 0.59 -10.99
CA GLN A 2 10.41 1.66 -10.21
C GLN A 2 8.90 1.42 -10.13
N ILE A 3 8.30 1.73 -9.00
CA ILE A 3 6.85 1.75 -8.84
C ILE A 3 6.36 3.19 -8.99
N ARG A 4 5.29 3.38 -9.78
CA ARG A 4 4.56 4.63 -9.85
C ARG A 4 3.12 4.41 -9.40
N ILE A 5 2.64 5.26 -8.52
CA ILE A 5 1.25 5.26 -8.07
C ILE A 5 0.63 6.60 -8.45
N ASP A 6 -0.36 6.54 -9.34
CA ASP A 6 -1.14 7.71 -9.73
C ASP A 6 -2.46 7.73 -8.97
N ILE A 7 -2.61 8.67 -8.07
CA ILE A 7 -3.79 8.78 -7.21
C ILE A 7 -5.00 9.20 -8.04
N ALA A 8 -4.82 10.04 -9.06
CA ALA A 8 -5.94 10.49 -9.88
C ALA A 8 -6.62 9.34 -10.62
N SER A 9 -5.84 8.43 -11.20
CA SER A 9 -6.36 7.27 -11.93
C SER A 9 -6.52 6.02 -11.07
N GLN A 10 -6.05 6.03 -9.80
CA GLN A 10 -6.07 4.89 -8.89
C GLN A 10 -5.37 3.67 -9.50
N ARG A 11 -4.16 3.89 -9.99
CA ARG A 11 -3.33 2.89 -10.65
C ARG A 11 -1.93 2.85 -10.10
N LEU A 12 -1.39 1.63 -9.99
CA LEU A 12 0.00 1.36 -9.68
C LEU A 12 0.65 0.71 -10.89
N THR A 13 1.77 1.26 -11.35
CA THR A 13 2.52 0.72 -12.49
C THR A 13 3.92 0.35 -12.04
N LEU A 14 4.35 -0.87 -12.35
CA LEU A 14 5.73 -1.30 -12.20
C LEU A 14 6.46 -1.04 -13.52
N LEU A 15 7.51 -0.24 -13.46
CA LEU A 15 8.35 0.13 -14.61
C LEU A 15 9.69 -0.58 -14.56
N ASP A 16 10.23 -0.93 -15.72
CA ASP A 16 11.60 -1.42 -15.83
C ASP A 16 12.62 -0.26 -15.80
N ASP A 17 13.91 -0.58 -15.92
CA ASP A 17 14.98 0.42 -15.86
C ASP A 17 14.96 1.38 -17.05
N SER A 18 14.31 1.02 -18.16
CA SER A 18 14.11 1.91 -19.32
C SER A 18 12.90 2.84 -19.17
N GLY A 19 12.10 2.66 -18.12
CA GLY A 19 10.85 3.38 -17.91
C GLY A 19 9.64 2.76 -18.61
N ALA A 20 9.80 1.58 -19.23
CA ALA A 20 8.68 0.87 -19.86
C ALA A 20 7.84 0.13 -18.83
N GLY A 21 6.52 0.09 -19.05
CA GLY A 21 5.59 -0.61 -18.16
C GLY A 21 5.74 -2.11 -18.23
N MET A 22 5.91 -2.73 -17.06
CA MET A 22 5.97 -4.20 -16.91
C MET A 22 4.65 -4.77 -16.45
N ARG A 23 4.01 -4.12 -15.49
CA ARG A 23 2.73 -4.50 -14.87
C ARG A 23 1.95 -3.26 -14.50
N GLU A 24 0.63 -3.39 -14.51
CA GLU A 24 -0.27 -2.33 -14.07
C GLU A 24 -1.39 -2.94 -13.24
N TYR A 25 -1.71 -2.29 -12.11
CA TYR A 25 -2.71 -2.78 -11.16
C TYR A 25 -3.67 -1.65 -10.78
N ALA A 26 -4.94 -1.97 -10.63
CA ALA A 26 -5.88 -1.08 -9.98
C ALA A 26 -5.61 -1.07 -8.47
N VAL A 27 -5.65 0.10 -7.85
CA VAL A 27 -5.43 0.27 -6.41
C VAL A 27 -6.54 1.09 -5.78
N SER A 28 -6.51 1.18 -4.45
CA SER A 28 -7.41 2.06 -3.70
C SER A 28 -6.59 2.81 -2.67
N THR A 29 -6.47 4.11 -2.85
CA THR A 29 -5.75 5.00 -1.93
C THR A 29 -6.71 5.68 -0.95
N ALA A 30 -6.23 6.66 -0.20
CA ALA A 30 -7.00 7.27 0.87
C ALA A 30 -8.30 7.92 0.40
N LYS A 31 -9.38 7.64 1.10
CA LYS A 31 -10.67 8.31 0.90
C LYS A 31 -10.55 9.83 1.04
N ASN A 32 -9.71 10.29 1.96
CA ASN A 32 -9.47 11.72 2.18
C ASN A 32 -8.58 12.38 1.11
N GLY A 33 -8.08 11.60 0.15
CA GLY A 33 -7.24 12.13 -0.93
C GLY A 33 -5.76 12.20 -0.56
N VAL A 34 -5.05 13.15 -1.15
CA VAL A 34 -3.61 13.31 -0.98
C VAL A 34 -3.26 14.17 0.22
N GLY A 35 -2.20 13.83 0.93
CA GLY A 35 -1.69 14.60 2.05
C GLY A 35 -0.60 13.87 2.80
N GLU A 36 0.39 14.60 3.27
CA GLU A 36 1.60 14.08 3.90
C GLU A 36 1.56 14.17 5.42
N LYS A 37 0.65 14.97 5.97
CA LYS A 37 0.64 15.27 7.41
C LYS A 37 0.16 14.09 8.26
N ASN A 38 0.82 13.89 9.39
CA ASN A 38 0.42 12.91 10.39
C ASN A 38 -1.02 13.18 10.88
N GLY A 39 -1.83 12.14 10.96
CA GLY A 39 -3.23 12.26 11.38
C GLY A 39 -4.19 12.74 10.31
N SER A 40 -3.72 12.99 9.07
CA SER A 40 -4.58 13.44 7.96
C SER A 40 -5.45 12.33 7.38
N TYR A 41 -5.06 11.06 7.55
CA TYR A 41 -5.65 9.89 6.89
C TYR A 41 -5.62 10.00 5.36
N CYS A 42 -4.66 10.75 4.83
CA CYS A 42 -4.41 10.92 3.40
C CYS A 42 -3.26 10.05 2.93
N THR A 43 -3.17 9.81 1.63
CA THR A 43 -2.02 9.13 1.02
C THR A 43 -0.93 10.17 0.70
N PRO A 44 0.31 9.97 1.18
CA PRO A 44 1.39 10.91 0.94
C PRO A 44 1.88 10.84 -0.50
N ARG A 45 2.31 11.99 -1.02
CA ARG A 45 2.89 12.13 -2.37
C ARG A 45 4.41 12.14 -2.30
N GLY A 46 5.03 12.08 -3.48
CA GLY A 46 6.45 12.28 -3.66
C GLY A 46 7.23 10.98 -3.74
N ARG A 47 8.54 11.11 -3.57
CA ARG A 47 9.47 10.00 -3.68
C ARG A 47 9.56 9.20 -2.40
N HIS A 48 9.45 7.89 -2.55
CA HIS A 48 9.51 6.90 -1.50
C HIS A 48 10.41 5.73 -1.91
N ILE A 49 10.68 4.87 -0.96
CA ILE A 49 11.22 3.52 -1.20
C ILE A 49 10.35 2.48 -0.48
N VAL A 50 10.41 1.24 -0.95
CA VAL A 50 9.92 0.10 -0.17
C VAL A 50 10.97 -0.20 0.90
N ARG A 51 10.67 0.16 2.13
CA ARG A 51 11.60 0.04 3.26
C ARG A 51 11.68 -1.38 3.79
N ALA A 52 10.56 -2.09 3.80
CA ALA A 52 10.47 -3.47 4.28
C ALA A 52 9.40 -4.23 3.51
N LYS A 53 9.67 -5.52 3.30
CA LYS A 53 8.73 -6.47 2.69
C LYS A 53 8.35 -7.49 3.76
N ILE A 54 7.07 -7.58 4.08
CA ILE A 54 6.55 -8.40 5.19
C ILE A 54 5.50 -9.36 4.68
N GLY A 55 5.56 -10.62 5.14
CA GLY A 55 4.56 -11.63 4.85
C GLY A 55 4.94 -12.64 3.78
N ALA A 56 6.22 -12.76 3.42
CA ALA A 56 6.68 -13.76 2.46
C ALA A 56 6.22 -15.17 2.89
N GLY A 57 5.66 -15.94 1.94
CA GLY A 57 5.22 -17.31 2.19
C GLY A 57 3.90 -17.45 2.94
N GLN A 58 3.29 -16.37 3.39
CA GLN A 58 1.98 -16.44 4.05
C GLN A 58 0.86 -16.72 3.03
N PRO A 59 -0.19 -17.46 3.44
CA PRO A 59 -1.34 -17.66 2.57
C PRO A 59 -2.02 -16.33 2.18
N ALA A 60 -2.65 -16.31 0.99
CA ALA A 60 -3.50 -15.20 0.61
C ALA A 60 -4.62 -15.01 1.65
N GLY A 61 -4.90 -13.76 2.00
CA GLY A 61 -5.90 -13.45 3.02
C GLY A 61 -5.39 -13.47 4.45
N THR A 62 -4.12 -13.80 4.68
CA THR A 62 -3.51 -13.69 6.01
C THR A 62 -3.74 -12.30 6.59
N VAL A 63 -4.29 -12.24 7.80
CA VAL A 63 -4.57 -10.99 8.49
C VAL A 63 -3.35 -10.53 9.27
N PHE A 64 -2.95 -9.27 9.05
CA PHE A 64 -1.84 -8.65 9.78
C PHE A 64 -2.36 -7.60 10.75
N VAL A 65 -1.79 -7.57 11.94
CA VAL A 65 -1.95 -6.49 12.91
C VAL A 65 -0.57 -6.09 13.38
N ARG A 66 -0.28 -4.80 13.36
CA ARG A 66 1.06 -4.27 13.69
C ARG A 66 2.17 -5.00 12.93
N ARG A 67 1.94 -5.27 11.65
CA ARG A 67 2.88 -5.90 10.73
C ARG A 67 3.23 -7.35 11.10
N ARG A 68 2.36 -8.02 11.84
CA ARG A 68 2.54 -9.43 12.23
C ARG A 68 1.32 -10.25 11.84
N PRO A 69 1.51 -11.48 11.33
CA PRO A 69 0.38 -12.38 11.09
C PRO A 69 -0.34 -12.68 12.41
N THR A 70 -1.66 -12.61 12.40
CA THR A 70 -2.48 -12.92 13.58
C THR A 70 -2.81 -14.40 13.71
N GLY A 71 -2.58 -15.18 12.66
CA GLY A 71 -3.08 -16.56 12.55
C GLY A 71 -4.46 -16.66 11.92
N GLU A 72 -5.12 -15.52 11.71
CA GLU A 72 -6.42 -15.49 11.04
C GLU A 72 -6.25 -15.44 9.51
N ILE A 73 -7.21 -16.04 8.81
CA ILE A 73 -7.40 -15.83 7.36
C ILE A 73 -8.72 -15.10 7.19
N TRP A 74 -8.72 -14.04 6.40
CA TRP A 74 -9.91 -13.24 6.19
C TRP A 74 -11.04 -14.06 5.56
N THR A 75 -12.24 -13.93 6.15
CA THR A 75 -13.48 -14.52 5.65
C THR A 75 -14.59 -13.48 5.78
N PRO A 76 -15.69 -13.61 5.00
CA PRO A 76 -16.86 -12.75 5.19
C PRO A 76 -17.42 -12.80 6.62
N GLU A 77 -17.37 -13.96 7.27
CA GLU A 77 -17.83 -14.14 8.65
C GLU A 77 -16.98 -13.33 9.63
N LEU A 78 -15.65 -13.36 9.43
CA LEU A 78 -14.72 -12.58 10.25
C LEU A 78 -14.95 -11.07 10.05
N TYR A 79 -15.20 -10.67 8.81
CA TYR A 79 -15.54 -9.28 8.47
C TYR A 79 -16.82 -8.81 9.15
N GLU A 80 -17.88 -9.62 9.12
CA GLU A 80 -19.14 -9.32 9.81
C GLU A 80 -18.94 -9.16 11.32
N LYS A 81 -18.09 -9.99 11.91
CA LYS A 81 -17.79 -9.95 13.35
C LYS A 81 -17.04 -8.68 13.75
N PHE A 82 -16.19 -8.16 12.87
CA PHE A 82 -15.35 -6.98 13.14
C PHE A 82 -15.42 -5.97 11.98
N PRO A 83 -16.59 -5.38 11.69
CA PRO A 83 -16.78 -4.57 10.48
C PRO A 83 -15.99 -3.26 10.46
N GLY A 84 -15.57 -2.75 11.63
CA GLY A 84 -14.79 -1.52 11.73
C GLY A 84 -13.28 -1.72 11.70
N ARG A 85 -12.81 -2.95 11.55
CA ARG A 85 -11.40 -3.26 11.58
C ARG A 85 -10.72 -2.85 10.27
N ASP A 86 -9.53 -2.27 10.36
CA ASP A 86 -8.71 -1.96 9.19
C ASP A 86 -7.99 -3.24 8.72
N TRP A 87 -8.49 -3.82 7.62
CA TRP A 87 -8.05 -5.11 7.13
C TRP A 87 -6.81 -4.98 6.26
N ILE A 88 -5.66 -5.32 6.82
CA ILE A 88 -4.38 -5.39 6.12
C ILE A 88 -4.06 -6.86 5.88
N LEU A 89 -4.08 -7.28 4.62
CA LEU A 89 -4.06 -8.69 4.26
C LEU A 89 -2.88 -9.06 3.36
N THR A 90 -2.48 -10.32 3.43
CA THR A 90 -1.69 -11.03 2.40
C THR A 90 -0.21 -10.69 2.39
N ARG A 91 0.15 -9.45 2.14
CA ARG A 91 1.54 -8.94 2.09
C ARG A 91 1.54 -7.46 2.47
N ILE A 92 2.65 -7.03 3.03
CA ILE A 92 2.89 -5.61 3.33
C ILE A 92 4.18 -5.16 2.65
N LEU A 93 4.09 -4.08 1.89
CA LEU A 93 5.23 -3.29 1.43
C LEU A 93 5.21 -1.99 2.23
N TRP A 94 6.09 -1.86 3.20
CA TRP A 94 6.14 -0.69 4.08
C TRP A 94 6.95 0.40 3.42
N LEU A 95 6.36 1.58 3.24
CA LEU A 95 6.98 2.71 2.55
C LEU A 95 7.70 3.64 3.52
N SER A 96 8.81 4.21 3.03
CA SER A 96 9.52 5.29 3.69
C SER A 96 9.70 6.43 2.69
N GLY A 97 9.44 7.67 3.13
CA GLY A 97 9.67 8.86 2.32
C GLY A 97 11.15 9.13 2.09
N CYS A 98 11.48 9.79 0.99
CA CYS A 98 12.84 10.18 0.62
C CYS A 98 13.09 11.69 0.71
N GLU A 99 12.04 12.47 0.98
CA GLU A 99 12.11 13.95 0.92
C GLU A 99 11.92 14.55 2.33
N PRO A 100 13.02 14.83 3.06
CA PRO A 100 12.93 15.40 4.41
C PRO A 100 12.10 16.68 4.44
N GLY A 101 11.19 16.78 5.40
CA GLY A 101 10.27 17.93 5.54
C GLY A 101 9.05 17.88 4.63
N TYR A 102 9.00 16.94 3.69
CA TYR A 102 7.83 16.75 2.81
C TYR A 102 7.11 15.42 3.09
N ASN A 103 7.84 14.32 3.04
CA ASN A 103 7.28 12.99 3.35
C ASN A 103 8.19 12.16 4.27
N ARG A 104 9.19 12.78 4.85
CA ARG A 104 10.13 12.16 5.78
C ARG A 104 10.44 13.13 6.92
N LEU A 105 10.54 12.58 8.14
CA LEU A 105 10.82 13.29 9.39
C LEU A 105 9.68 14.21 9.83
N GLY A 106 9.73 14.66 11.08
CA GLY A 106 8.75 15.57 11.65
C GLY A 106 7.32 15.00 11.64
N GLU A 107 6.38 15.84 11.29
CA GLU A 107 4.94 15.50 11.27
C GLU A 107 4.46 14.95 9.91
N VAL A 108 5.40 14.70 8.99
CA VAL A 108 5.08 14.27 7.61
C VAL A 108 5.74 12.93 7.26
N ASP A 109 6.19 12.18 8.24
CA ASP A 109 6.98 10.96 8.03
C ASP A 109 6.12 9.79 7.58
N THR A 110 6.23 9.39 6.32
CA THR A 110 5.46 8.29 5.73
C THR A 110 5.64 6.98 6.49
N MET A 111 6.89 6.64 6.86
CA MET A 111 7.15 5.38 7.55
C MET A 111 6.50 5.36 8.94
N ARG A 112 6.61 6.44 9.69
CA ARG A 112 6.01 6.57 11.03
C ARG A 112 4.50 6.70 11.01
N ARG A 113 3.92 7.05 9.86
CA ARG A 113 2.48 7.04 9.63
C ARG A 113 1.96 5.66 9.25
N TYR A 114 2.83 4.64 9.15
CA TYR A 114 2.47 3.27 8.79
C TYR A 114 1.76 3.18 7.45
N ILE A 115 2.32 3.85 6.45
CA ILE A 115 1.80 3.80 5.08
C ILE A 115 2.37 2.57 4.37
N TYR A 116 1.49 1.66 4.00
CA TYR A 116 1.82 0.40 3.32
C TYR A 116 1.15 0.31 1.96
N ILE A 117 1.73 -0.50 1.07
CA ILE A 117 1.00 -1.14 -0.02
C ILE A 117 0.67 -2.54 0.48
N HIS A 118 -0.60 -2.93 0.48
CA HIS A 118 -1.04 -4.21 1.05
C HIS A 118 -2.24 -4.81 0.33
N GLY A 119 -2.48 -6.10 0.57
CA GLY A 119 -3.67 -6.78 0.09
C GLY A 119 -4.92 -6.37 0.86
N SER A 120 -6.08 -6.64 0.30
CA SER A 120 -7.37 -6.26 0.85
C SER A 120 -8.43 -7.31 0.56
N HIS A 121 -9.54 -7.23 1.32
CA HIS A 121 -10.65 -8.16 1.16
C HIS A 121 -11.49 -7.86 -0.09
N LYS A 122 -12.31 -8.82 -0.48
CA LYS A 122 -13.09 -8.76 -1.73
C LYS A 122 -14.17 -7.67 -1.76
N PHE A 123 -14.56 -7.13 -0.60
CA PHE A 123 -15.53 -6.04 -0.54
C PHE A 123 -14.90 -4.65 -0.74
N ALA A 124 -13.57 -4.55 -0.64
CA ALA A 124 -12.86 -3.33 -0.97
C ALA A 124 -12.81 -3.18 -2.49
N GLN A 125 -13.19 -2.00 -2.98
CA GLN A 125 -13.23 -1.73 -4.41
C GLN A 125 -11.93 -1.07 -4.87
N MET A 126 -11.25 -1.70 -5.84
CA MET A 126 -10.10 -1.10 -6.49
C MET A 126 -10.54 -0.15 -7.59
N GLY A 127 -9.66 0.79 -7.96
CA GLY A 127 -9.95 1.80 -8.96
C GLY A 127 -10.64 3.05 -8.42
N ARG A 128 -10.87 3.12 -7.10
CA ARG A 128 -11.48 4.27 -6.43
C ARG A 128 -10.92 4.43 -5.01
N PRO A 129 -10.85 5.66 -4.48
CA PRO A 129 -10.40 5.89 -3.10
C PRO A 129 -11.28 5.20 -2.07
N GLY A 130 -10.68 4.74 -0.97
CA GLY A 130 -11.43 4.07 0.09
C GLY A 130 -10.63 3.75 1.34
N SER A 131 -9.31 3.93 1.34
CA SER A 131 -8.46 3.61 2.49
C SER A 131 -8.34 4.78 3.49
N ILE A 132 -7.60 4.54 4.56
CA ILE A 132 -7.27 5.58 5.55
C ILE A 132 -5.80 6.02 5.46
N GLY A 133 -5.20 5.90 4.27
CA GLY A 133 -3.83 6.33 3.97
C GLY A 133 -3.03 5.33 3.14
N CYS A 134 -3.13 4.05 3.45
CA CYS A 134 -2.43 2.99 2.72
C CYS A 134 -2.92 2.84 1.28
N VAL A 135 -2.14 2.14 0.47
CA VAL A 135 -2.47 1.77 -0.90
C VAL A 135 -2.94 0.32 -0.91
N ARG A 136 -4.23 0.12 -1.12
CA ARG A 136 -4.86 -1.22 -1.17
C ARG A 136 -4.74 -1.82 -2.56
N MET A 137 -4.46 -3.12 -2.61
CA MET A 137 -4.42 -3.92 -3.83
C MET A 137 -5.26 -5.18 -3.64
N ARG A 138 -5.62 -5.82 -4.76
CA ARG A 138 -6.17 -7.18 -4.70
C ARG A 138 -5.10 -8.14 -4.18
N ASN A 139 -5.50 -9.18 -3.46
CA ASN A 139 -4.56 -10.14 -2.87
C ASN A 139 -3.65 -10.80 -3.90
N ALA A 140 -4.18 -11.21 -5.04
CA ALA A 140 -3.38 -11.81 -6.12
C ALA A 140 -2.37 -10.81 -6.70
N ASP A 141 -2.75 -9.55 -6.80
CA ASP A 141 -1.90 -8.50 -7.35
C ASP A 141 -0.75 -8.15 -6.41
N ILE A 142 -1.00 -8.04 -5.11
CA ILE A 142 0.09 -7.75 -4.15
C ILE A 142 1.07 -8.92 -4.04
N ILE A 143 0.60 -10.16 -4.17
CA ILE A 143 1.49 -11.33 -4.20
C ILE A 143 2.42 -11.24 -5.41
N GLU A 144 1.89 -10.97 -6.60
CA GLU A 144 2.71 -10.84 -7.82
C GLU A 144 3.71 -9.71 -7.68
N LEU A 145 3.26 -8.53 -7.28
CA LEU A 145 4.14 -7.36 -7.10
C LEU A 145 5.23 -7.64 -6.07
N PHE A 146 4.86 -8.23 -4.93
CA PHE A 146 5.79 -8.58 -3.86
C PHE A 146 6.92 -9.48 -4.36
N ASP A 147 6.59 -10.47 -5.17
CA ASP A 147 7.56 -11.43 -5.70
C ASP A 147 8.47 -10.82 -6.79
N LEU A 148 7.98 -9.82 -7.52
CA LEU A 148 8.73 -9.17 -8.62
C LEU A 148 9.74 -8.15 -8.14
N ILE A 149 9.54 -7.50 -7.00
CA ILE A 149 10.34 -6.35 -6.59
C ILE A 149 11.33 -6.67 -5.47
N PRO A 150 12.52 -6.05 -5.49
CA PRO A 150 13.43 -6.06 -4.34
C PRO A 150 13.03 -5.02 -3.30
N CYS A 151 13.57 -5.16 -2.07
CA CYS A 151 13.56 -4.06 -1.11
C CYS A 151 14.29 -2.84 -1.68
N TYR A 152 13.92 -1.65 -1.18
CA TYR A 152 14.48 -0.35 -1.55
C TYR A 152 14.19 0.10 -2.97
N ILE A 153 13.30 -0.57 -3.69
CA ILE A 153 12.82 -0.10 -4.99
C ILE A 153 12.21 1.31 -4.83
N PRO A 154 12.53 2.25 -5.74
CA PRO A 154 11.89 3.56 -5.72
C PRO A 154 10.39 3.48 -5.97
N VAL A 155 9.63 4.29 -5.23
CA VAL A 155 8.18 4.43 -5.37
C VAL A 155 7.86 5.91 -5.49
N LEU A 156 7.28 6.32 -6.61
CA LEU A 156 6.78 7.67 -6.80
C LEU A 156 5.27 7.69 -6.68
N ILE A 157 4.76 8.47 -5.74
CA ILE A 157 3.31 8.68 -5.56
C ILE A 157 2.99 10.10 -6.02
N GLU A 158 2.10 10.21 -7.00
CA GLU A 158 1.72 11.48 -7.60
C GLU A 158 0.22 11.54 -7.86
N SER A 159 -0.30 12.74 -8.03
CA SER A 159 -1.69 13.01 -8.39
C SER A 159 -1.69 13.86 -9.64
N THR A 160 -1.86 13.21 -10.79
CA THR A 160 -1.81 13.86 -12.11
C THR A 160 -3.20 13.99 -12.74
#